data_ab185aefa7c2d724e363e595ad4fd32f
#
_entry.id   ab185aefa7c2d724e363e595ad4fd32f
#
_cell.length_a   1.000
_cell.length_b   1.000
_cell.length_c   1.000
_cell.angle_alpha   90.00
_cell.angle_beta   90.00
_cell.angle_gamma   90.00
#
_symmetry.space_group_name_H-M   'P 1'
#
loop_
_entity.id
_entity.type
_entity.pdbx_description
1 polymer ?
#
loop_
_entity_poly.entity_id
_entity_poly.type
_entity_poly.pdbx_seq_one_letter_code
_entity_poly.pdbx_strand_id
1 'polypeptide(L)'
;MKILILSCNTGEGHNAAGKAIREAAIRCGHTADMLDMFLLSGKKTSHAVGGAYVELVKHMPHAFGMLYKIGMAISSNKHKSPVYYANALMAKKLAACLSQHDYDIIVTPHLYPAETMTYMKKKGMLKIPAAAIGTDYTCIPFWEETDLDAYFLPHEDCVSEYVHRGIPADRLYPYGIPVSGAFSPAEDRILAKMHARNALNLPQGVPICLVMSGSMGFGKLAIFAAELSLRLKSGEHMVIICGNNKRIYTVLQKQFQNNPRVHILGYTNRVADYMDACDVIFTKPCLLYTSPSPRDVEES
;
A
#
# COMPACT_ATOMS: atom_id res chain seq x y z
N MET A 1 1.35 -6.18 24.32
CA MET A 1 1.58 -4.77 23.95
C MET A 1 0.36 -4.20 23.27
N LYS A 2 0.13 -2.91 23.44
CA LYS A 2 -0.89 -2.14 22.73
C LYS A 2 -0.23 -1.25 21.67
N ILE A 3 -0.51 -1.50 20.41
CA ILE A 3 0.16 -0.90 19.25
C ILE A 3 -0.77 0.11 18.60
N LEU A 4 -0.30 1.32 18.33
CA LEU A 4 -0.99 2.28 17.47
C LEU A 4 -0.38 2.26 16.08
N ILE A 5 -1.19 1.99 15.07
CA ILE A 5 -0.79 2.07 13.67
C ILE A 5 -1.37 3.35 13.07
N LEU A 6 -0.50 4.30 12.73
CA LEU A 6 -0.89 5.55 12.11
C LEU A 6 -0.79 5.45 10.60
N SER A 7 -1.88 5.72 9.91
CA SER A 7 -1.94 5.79 8.45
C SER A 7 -2.51 7.13 7.99
N CYS A 8 -2.67 7.29 6.70
CA CYS A 8 -3.30 8.44 6.06
C CYS A 8 -4.15 7.99 4.89
N ASN A 9 -5.23 8.70 4.61
CA ASN A 9 -6.14 8.41 3.50
C ASN A 9 -5.59 8.92 2.15
N THR A 10 -4.34 8.54 1.82
CA THR A 10 -3.66 8.97 0.59
C THR A 10 -3.35 7.83 -0.39
N GLY A 11 -3.72 6.60 -0.05
CA GLY A 11 -3.54 5.44 -0.91
C GLY A 11 -3.79 4.12 -0.18
N GLU A 12 -4.25 3.12 -0.92
CA GLU A 12 -4.57 1.80 -0.34
C GLU A 12 -3.32 0.97 -0.01
N GLY A 13 -2.16 1.25 -0.63
CA GLY A 13 -0.92 0.51 -0.38
C GLY A 13 -0.45 0.63 1.06
N HIS A 14 -0.32 1.86 1.56
CA HIS A 14 0.05 2.12 2.95
C HIS A 14 -0.98 1.57 3.93
N ASN A 15 -2.27 1.71 3.59
CA ASN A 15 -3.36 1.15 4.39
C ASN A 15 -3.32 -0.38 4.43
N ALA A 16 -2.97 -1.04 3.32
CA ALA A 16 -2.82 -2.49 3.26
C ALA A 16 -1.67 -2.97 4.15
N ALA A 17 -0.51 -2.29 4.11
CA ALA A 17 0.61 -2.58 5.01
C ALA A 17 0.22 -2.39 6.48
N GLY A 18 -0.47 -1.28 6.81
CA GLY A 18 -0.98 -1.04 8.16
C GLY A 18 -1.96 -2.11 8.64
N LYS A 19 -2.88 -2.56 7.79
CA LYS A 19 -3.81 -3.67 8.09
C LYS A 19 -3.06 -4.99 8.32
N ALA A 20 -2.04 -5.28 7.50
CA ALA A 20 -1.22 -6.48 7.64
C ALA A 20 -0.46 -6.50 8.98
N ILE A 21 0.10 -5.35 9.40
CA ILE A 21 0.74 -5.21 10.72
C ILE A 21 -0.28 -5.46 11.83
N ARG A 22 -1.49 -4.88 11.72
CA ARG A 22 -2.55 -5.10 12.69
C ARG A 22 -2.94 -6.56 12.80
N GLU A 23 -3.15 -7.25 11.67
CA GLU A 23 -3.46 -8.68 11.62
C GLU A 23 -2.35 -9.52 12.28
N ALA A 24 -1.09 -9.23 11.96
CA ALA A 24 0.06 -9.92 12.54
C ALA A 24 0.16 -9.70 14.06
N ALA A 25 0.00 -8.45 14.52
CA ALA A 25 0.02 -8.11 15.93
C ALA A 25 -1.06 -8.87 16.73
N ILE A 26 -2.29 -8.93 16.20
CA ILE A 26 -3.40 -9.67 16.83
C ILE A 26 -3.11 -11.16 16.88
N ARG A 27 -2.56 -11.76 15.81
CA ARG A 27 -2.15 -13.18 15.82
C ARG A 27 -1.08 -13.49 16.87
N CYS A 28 -0.19 -12.51 17.13
CA CYS A 28 0.84 -12.64 18.18
C CYS A 28 0.32 -12.34 19.60
N GLY A 29 -0.99 -12.18 19.79
CA GLY A 29 -1.60 -11.92 21.10
C GLY A 29 -1.47 -10.47 21.58
N HIS A 30 -1.22 -9.52 20.68
CA HIS A 30 -1.17 -8.09 20.98
C HIS A 30 -2.49 -7.40 20.61
N THR A 31 -2.73 -6.22 21.16
CA THR A 31 -3.81 -5.33 20.71
C THR A 31 -3.25 -4.29 19.75
N ALA A 32 -3.97 -4.01 18.68
CA ALA A 32 -3.53 -3.03 17.68
C ALA A 32 -4.70 -2.20 17.16
N ASP A 33 -4.60 -0.89 17.31
CA ASP A 33 -5.51 0.08 16.78
C ASP A 33 -4.92 0.72 15.52
N MET A 34 -5.75 0.96 14.51
CA MET A 34 -5.34 1.66 13.29
C MET A 34 -6.12 2.95 13.15
N LEU A 35 -5.42 4.05 12.96
CA LEU A 35 -5.99 5.39 12.90
C LEU A 35 -5.46 6.15 11.67
N ASP A 36 -6.33 6.77 10.90
CA ASP A 36 -5.95 7.82 9.97
C ASP A 36 -5.64 9.11 10.76
N MET A 37 -4.37 9.56 10.69
CA MET A 37 -3.90 10.72 11.44
C MET A 37 -4.72 11.99 11.16
N PHE A 38 -5.15 12.19 9.93
CA PHE A 38 -5.91 13.39 9.56
C PHE A 38 -7.33 13.40 10.12
N LEU A 39 -7.89 12.24 10.51
CA LEU A 39 -9.17 12.19 11.23
C LEU A 39 -9.12 12.88 12.59
N LEU A 40 -7.95 13.03 13.20
CA LEU A 40 -7.77 13.85 14.43
C LEU A 40 -8.10 15.32 14.20
N SER A 41 -8.11 15.79 12.96
CA SER A 41 -8.55 17.13 12.56
C SER A 41 -10.00 17.16 12.04
N GLY A 42 -10.69 16.01 12.07
CA GLY A 42 -12.05 15.84 11.57
C GLY A 42 -12.13 15.21 10.18
N LYS A 43 -13.26 14.57 9.89
CA LYS A 43 -13.48 13.85 8.63
C LYS A 43 -13.27 14.71 7.37
N LYS A 44 -13.66 15.98 7.42
CA LYS A 44 -13.48 16.93 6.30
C LYS A 44 -12.00 17.13 5.96
N THR A 45 -11.12 17.20 6.95
CA THR A 45 -9.68 17.37 6.75
C THR A 45 -9.05 16.12 6.11
N SER A 46 -9.37 14.92 6.61
CA SER A 46 -8.89 13.67 6.02
C SER A 46 -9.33 13.52 4.56
N HIS A 47 -10.60 13.78 4.25
CA HIS A 47 -11.11 13.75 2.88
C HIS A 47 -10.49 14.82 1.98
N ALA A 48 -10.26 16.03 2.50
CA ALA A 48 -9.66 17.12 1.73
C ALA A 48 -8.20 16.82 1.38
N VAL A 49 -7.40 16.32 2.33
CA VAL A 49 -5.99 15.95 2.09
C VAL A 49 -5.89 14.77 1.14
N GLY A 50 -6.65 13.70 1.36
CA GLY A 50 -6.67 12.53 0.48
C GLY A 50 -7.17 12.88 -0.92
N GLY A 51 -8.23 13.69 -1.04
CA GLY A 51 -8.77 14.16 -2.31
C GLY A 51 -7.78 15.05 -3.07
N ALA A 52 -7.17 16.04 -2.40
CA ALA A 52 -6.18 16.93 -3.01
C ALA A 52 -4.94 16.16 -3.52
N TYR A 53 -4.46 15.17 -2.74
CA TYR A 53 -3.37 14.31 -3.18
C TYR A 53 -3.74 13.52 -4.45
N VAL A 54 -4.90 12.88 -4.47
CA VAL A 54 -5.38 12.10 -5.62
C VAL A 54 -5.58 12.98 -6.86
N GLU A 55 -6.16 14.16 -6.69
CA GLU A 55 -6.35 15.12 -7.79
C GLU A 55 -5.02 15.62 -8.35
N LEU A 56 -4.06 15.97 -7.47
CA LEU A 56 -2.73 16.41 -7.87
C LEU A 56 -1.99 15.34 -8.68
N VAL A 57 -2.00 14.10 -8.20
CA VAL A 57 -1.34 12.97 -8.90
C VAL A 57 -2.03 12.64 -10.23
N LYS A 58 -3.37 12.73 -10.29
CA LYS A 58 -4.13 12.39 -11.50
C LYS A 58 -4.10 13.46 -12.59
N HIS A 59 -4.28 14.70 -12.20
CA HIS A 59 -4.54 15.78 -13.15
C HIS A 59 -3.35 16.72 -13.35
N MET A 60 -2.37 16.72 -12.44
CA MET A 60 -1.18 17.58 -12.51
C MET A 60 0.13 16.81 -12.26
N PRO A 61 0.42 15.71 -12.97
CA PRO A 61 1.60 14.88 -12.70
C PRO A 61 2.93 15.65 -12.87
N HIS A 62 2.98 16.61 -13.81
CA HIS A 62 4.16 17.46 -13.99
C HIS A 62 4.37 18.43 -12.82
N ALA A 63 3.30 19.02 -12.28
CA ALA A 63 3.38 19.90 -11.11
C ALA A 63 3.78 19.11 -9.86
N PHE A 64 3.25 17.91 -9.70
CA PHE A 64 3.64 16.99 -8.63
C PHE A 64 5.13 16.62 -8.73
N GLY A 65 5.61 16.24 -9.93
CA GLY A 65 7.02 15.94 -10.18
C GLY A 65 7.96 17.13 -9.93
N MET A 66 7.52 18.36 -10.21
CA MET A 66 8.30 19.56 -9.92
C MET A 66 8.35 19.85 -8.42
N LEU A 67 7.22 19.74 -7.73
CA LEU A 67 7.14 19.88 -6.26
C LEU A 67 8.04 18.85 -5.55
N TYR A 68 8.05 17.63 -6.08
CA TYR A 68 8.87 16.52 -5.61
C TYR A 68 10.37 16.82 -5.80
N LYS A 69 10.79 17.35 -6.98
CA LYS A 69 12.17 17.76 -7.26
C LYS A 69 12.63 18.91 -6.38
N ILE A 70 11.77 19.90 -6.13
CA ILE A 70 12.07 21.02 -5.23
C ILE A 70 12.22 20.49 -3.79
N GLY A 71 11.33 19.59 -3.37
CA GLY A 71 11.44 18.92 -2.08
C GLY A 71 12.78 18.20 -1.91
N MET A 72 13.20 17.43 -2.93
CA MET A 72 14.51 16.76 -2.93
C MET A 72 15.70 17.70 -2.81
N ALA A 73 15.61 18.89 -3.41
CA ALA A 73 16.72 19.88 -3.37
C ALA A 73 16.84 20.58 -2.00
N ILE A 74 15.75 20.69 -1.25
CA ILE A 74 15.69 21.39 0.04
C ILE A 74 15.78 20.41 1.21
N SER A 75 15.24 19.21 1.07
CA SER A 75 15.17 18.18 2.12
C SER A 75 16.55 17.64 2.47
N SER A 76 16.88 17.65 3.75
CA SER A 76 18.08 17.04 4.29
C SER A 76 17.90 16.73 5.77
N ASN A 77 18.81 15.95 6.34
CA ASN A 77 18.83 15.70 7.78
C ASN A 77 18.91 16.99 8.61
N LYS A 78 19.54 18.04 8.05
CA LYS A 78 19.75 19.33 8.72
C LYS A 78 18.65 20.36 8.42
N HIS A 79 18.09 20.36 7.22
CA HIS A 79 17.09 21.32 6.78
C HIS A 79 15.76 20.61 6.52
N LYS A 80 14.71 21.03 7.21
CA LYS A 80 13.39 20.44 7.11
C LYS A 80 12.55 21.18 6.06
N SER A 81 11.83 20.43 5.26
CA SER A 81 10.96 20.98 4.21
C SER A 81 9.71 21.68 4.78
N PRO A 82 9.01 22.49 3.97
CA PRO A 82 7.69 22.99 4.35
C PRO A 82 6.69 21.88 4.66
N VAL A 83 6.84 20.70 4.03
CA VAL A 83 5.99 19.52 4.27
C VAL A 83 6.14 19.02 5.71
N TYR A 84 7.37 18.95 6.21
CA TYR A 84 7.64 18.60 7.60
C TYR A 84 6.91 19.52 8.58
N TYR A 85 6.96 20.84 8.36
CA TYR A 85 6.27 21.79 9.25
C TYR A 85 4.76 21.72 9.13
N ALA A 86 4.23 21.46 7.94
CA ALA A 86 2.80 21.23 7.76
C ALA A 86 2.33 19.99 8.53
N ASN A 87 3.09 18.90 8.48
CA ASN A 87 2.78 17.69 9.23
C ASN A 87 2.95 17.87 10.74
N ALA A 88 3.89 18.72 11.19
CA ALA A 88 4.09 19.06 12.59
C ALA A 88 2.85 19.75 13.23
N LEU A 89 1.96 20.35 12.45
CA LEU A 89 0.70 20.92 12.96
C LEU A 89 -0.21 19.85 13.58
N MET A 90 -0.04 18.59 13.21
CA MET A 90 -0.80 17.47 13.79
C MET A 90 -0.29 17.05 15.18
N ALA A 91 0.91 17.47 15.59
CA ALA A 91 1.58 17.00 16.81
C ALA A 91 0.73 17.17 18.08
N LYS A 92 0.10 18.35 18.28
CA LYS A 92 -0.73 18.60 19.47
C LYS A 92 -1.97 17.69 19.51
N LYS A 93 -2.59 17.42 18.35
CA LYS A 93 -3.78 16.56 18.27
C LYS A 93 -3.41 15.10 18.50
N LEU A 94 -2.27 14.66 17.93
CA LEU A 94 -1.76 13.32 18.20
C LEU A 94 -1.38 13.14 19.66
N ALA A 95 -0.71 14.11 20.28
CA ALA A 95 -0.38 14.07 21.71
C ALA A 95 -1.64 13.97 22.58
N ALA A 96 -2.70 14.74 22.26
CA ALA A 96 -3.98 14.66 22.98
C ALA A 96 -4.66 13.28 22.79
N CYS A 97 -4.56 12.68 21.62
CA CYS A 97 -5.04 11.31 21.38
C CYS A 97 -4.25 10.30 22.22
N LEU A 98 -2.92 10.40 22.22
CA LEU A 98 -2.05 9.48 22.95
C LEU A 98 -2.24 9.59 24.48
N SER A 99 -2.53 10.78 25.02
CA SER A 99 -2.78 10.95 26.45
C SER A 99 -4.07 10.28 26.95
N GLN A 100 -4.95 9.88 26.05
CA GLN A 100 -6.20 9.18 26.37
C GLN A 100 -6.07 7.66 26.25
N HIS A 101 -4.92 7.16 25.81
CA HIS A 101 -4.69 5.74 25.53
C HIS A 101 -3.27 5.33 25.95
N ASP A 102 -3.14 4.16 26.55
CA ASP A 102 -1.86 3.58 26.97
C ASP A 102 -1.27 2.73 25.83
N TYR A 103 -0.70 3.36 24.81
CA TYR A 103 0.03 2.66 23.77
C TYR A 103 1.49 2.43 24.17
N ASP A 104 2.00 1.23 23.87
CA ASP A 104 3.39 0.85 24.11
C ASP A 104 4.31 1.29 22.97
N ILE A 105 3.79 1.33 21.72
CA ILE A 105 4.55 1.67 20.51
C ILE A 105 3.61 2.27 19.45
N ILE A 106 4.18 3.15 18.62
CA ILE A 106 3.52 3.66 17.42
C ILE A 106 4.27 3.19 16.19
N VAL A 107 3.54 2.69 15.19
CA VAL A 107 4.08 2.26 13.91
C VAL A 107 3.37 3.00 12.78
N THR A 108 4.11 3.43 11.76
CA THR A 108 3.50 4.05 10.59
C THR A 108 4.07 3.52 9.28
N PRO A 109 3.23 3.11 8.33
CA PRO A 109 3.65 2.85 6.95
C PRO A 109 3.64 4.11 6.07
N HIS A 110 3.51 5.30 6.67
CA HIS A 110 3.34 6.53 5.91
C HIS A 110 4.25 7.65 6.41
N LEU A 111 4.83 8.40 5.47
CA LEU A 111 5.77 9.49 5.74
C LEU A 111 5.18 10.61 6.60
N TYR A 112 3.93 11.03 6.35
CA TYR A 112 3.34 12.17 7.07
C TYR A 112 3.25 11.96 8.59
N PRO A 113 2.74 10.83 9.10
CA PRO A 113 2.84 10.55 10.53
C PRO A 113 4.29 10.39 11.01
N ALA A 114 5.22 9.87 10.19
CA ALA A 114 6.61 9.74 10.57
C ALA A 114 7.27 11.10 10.86
N GLU A 115 7.01 12.11 10.03
CA GLU A 115 7.46 13.48 10.25
C GLU A 115 6.81 14.11 11.49
N THR A 116 5.50 13.88 11.69
CA THR A 116 4.80 14.35 12.89
C THR A 116 5.42 13.76 14.15
N MET A 117 5.66 12.45 14.19
CA MET A 117 6.28 11.76 15.32
C MET A 117 7.72 12.23 15.56
N THR A 118 8.49 12.48 14.49
CA THR A 118 9.82 13.06 14.58
C THR A 118 9.80 14.43 15.25
N TYR A 119 8.88 15.30 14.84
CA TYR A 119 8.69 16.60 15.49
C TYR A 119 8.33 16.44 16.97
N MET A 120 7.42 15.51 17.29
CA MET A 120 7.00 15.25 18.68
C MET A 120 8.15 14.72 19.54
N LYS A 121 8.98 13.80 19.03
CA LYS A 121 10.19 13.32 19.71
C LYS A 121 11.15 14.48 20.01
N LYS A 122 11.46 15.31 19.01
CA LYS A 122 12.33 16.49 19.17
C LYS A 122 11.81 17.49 20.19
N LYS A 123 10.49 17.58 20.39
CA LYS A 123 9.85 18.47 21.38
C LYS A 123 9.57 17.79 22.73
N GLY A 124 9.97 16.54 22.93
CA GLY A 124 9.70 15.78 24.14
C GLY A 124 8.23 15.43 24.37
N MET A 125 7.39 15.53 23.31
CA MET A 125 5.96 15.23 23.34
C MET A 125 5.65 13.75 23.14
N LEU A 126 6.59 12.96 22.58
CA LEU A 126 6.46 11.53 22.36
C LEU A 126 7.53 10.80 23.16
N LYS A 127 7.10 9.93 24.09
CA LYS A 127 7.97 9.19 25.01
C LYS A 127 8.03 7.69 24.70
N ILE A 128 7.05 7.18 23.96
CA ILE A 128 6.99 5.77 23.55
C ILE A 128 7.77 5.55 22.25
N PRO A 129 8.29 4.34 22.01
CA PRO A 129 8.97 4.00 20.77
C PRO A 129 8.12 4.27 19.55
N ALA A 130 8.75 4.70 18.45
CA ALA A 130 8.11 4.99 17.19
C ALA A 130 8.89 4.35 16.04
N ALA A 131 8.18 3.63 15.16
CA ALA A 131 8.77 2.95 14.02
C ALA A 131 8.07 3.32 12.71
N ALA A 132 8.84 3.31 11.62
CA ALA A 132 8.33 3.50 10.27
C ALA A 132 8.49 2.23 9.41
N ILE A 133 7.60 2.08 8.45
CA ILE A 133 7.66 1.04 7.43
C ILE A 133 7.85 1.73 6.08
N GLY A 134 8.99 1.52 5.43
CA GLY A 134 9.17 1.87 4.03
C GLY A 134 8.34 0.95 3.16
N THR A 135 7.54 1.52 2.29
CA THR A 135 6.66 0.77 1.37
C THR A 135 7.09 0.92 -0.08
N ASP A 136 8.18 1.62 -0.33
CA ASP A 136 8.76 1.84 -1.65
C ASP A 136 10.16 1.23 -1.71
N TYR A 137 10.54 0.61 -2.83
CA TYR A 137 11.87 0.01 -3.06
C TYR A 137 12.97 1.06 -3.30
N THR A 138 12.76 2.27 -2.84
CA THR A 138 13.69 3.39 -2.85
C THR A 138 13.42 4.28 -1.65
N CYS A 139 14.43 4.99 -1.19
CA CYS A 139 14.26 6.01 -0.17
C CYS A 139 13.65 7.26 -0.80
N ILE A 140 12.31 7.33 -0.86
CA ILE A 140 11.64 8.52 -1.37
C ILE A 140 12.02 9.76 -0.55
N PRO A 141 11.98 10.97 -1.14
CA PRO A 141 12.29 12.22 -0.44
C PRO A 141 11.52 12.38 0.85
N PHE A 142 12.12 13.10 1.77
CA PHE A 142 11.65 13.45 3.12
C PHE A 142 11.82 12.34 4.17
N TRP A 143 12.15 11.08 3.82
CA TRP A 143 12.55 10.10 4.85
C TRP A 143 13.78 10.58 5.63
N GLU A 144 14.72 11.27 4.98
CA GLU A 144 15.88 11.90 5.61
C GLU A 144 15.53 12.99 6.64
N GLU A 145 14.28 13.47 6.61
CA GLU A 145 13.79 14.43 7.58
C GLU A 145 13.30 13.78 8.86
N THR A 146 13.12 12.47 8.87
CA THR A 146 12.60 11.73 10.01
C THR A 146 13.70 11.26 10.97
N ASP A 147 13.34 11.03 12.23
CA ASP A 147 14.24 10.54 13.30
C ASP A 147 13.42 9.65 14.26
N LEU A 148 13.19 8.42 13.83
CA LEU A 148 12.46 7.41 14.59
C LEU A 148 13.39 6.33 15.13
N ASP A 149 12.86 5.46 16.00
CA ASP A 149 13.66 4.43 16.68
C ASP A 149 13.98 3.25 15.77
N ALA A 150 13.11 2.95 14.77
CA ALA A 150 13.33 1.88 13.82
C ALA A 150 12.67 2.19 12.46
N TYR A 151 13.25 1.66 11.40
CA TYR A 151 12.75 1.71 10.03
C TYR A 151 12.79 0.31 9.43
N PHE A 152 11.64 -0.21 9.07
CA PHE A 152 11.51 -1.49 8.38
C PHE A 152 11.49 -1.24 6.87
N LEU A 153 12.43 -1.85 6.16
CA LEU A 153 12.65 -1.61 4.73
C LEU A 153 12.18 -2.78 3.87
N PRO A 154 11.83 -2.52 2.60
CA PRO A 154 11.37 -3.54 1.67
C PRO A 154 12.40 -4.61 1.37
N HIS A 155 13.69 -4.25 1.26
CA HIS A 155 14.78 -5.13 0.86
C HIS A 155 16.14 -4.63 1.38
N GLU A 156 17.13 -5.50 1.44
CA GLU A 156 18.51 -5.17 1.84
C GLU A 156 19.14 -4.11 0.93
N ASP A 157 18.86 -4.13 -0.36
CA ASP A 157 19.38 -3.16 -1.34
C ASP A 157 18.95 -1.72 -1.02
N CYS A 158 17.84 -1.54 -0.30
CA CYS A 158 17.40 -0.21 0.13
C CYS A 158 18.26 0.39 1.24
N VAL A 159 18.97 -0.44 2.02
CA VAL A 159 19.74 0.00 3.22
C VAL A 159 20.77 1.06 2.85
N SER A 160 21.55 0.83 1.80
CA SER A 160 22.59 1.76 1.38
C SER A 160 22.05 3.15 1.02
N GLU A 161 20.90 3.21 0.37
CA GLU A 161 20.26 4.48 0.00
C GLU A 161 19.76 5.25 1.24
N TYR A 162 19.13 4.54 2.21
CA TYR A 162 18.69 5.15 3.46
C TYR A 162 19.86 5.68 4.29
N VAL A 163 20.97 4.91 4.37
CA VAL A 163 22.21 5.35 5.05
C VAL A 163 22.81 6.57 4.34
N HIS A 164 22.89 6.57 3.02
CA HIS A 164 23.39 7.70 2.24
C HIS A 164 22.59 8.99 2.48
N ARG A 165 21.29 8.86 2.75
CA ARG A 165 20.42 9.98 3.11
C ARG A 165 20.49 10.37 4.60
N GLY A 166 21.32 9.69 5.40
CA GLY A 166 21.63 10.06 6.77
C GLY A 166 20.79 9.37 7.84
N ILE A 167 20.08 8.31 7.52
CA ILE A 167 19.39 7.48 8.51
C ILE A 167 20.39 6.45 9.06
N PRO A 168 20.55 6.34 10.40
CA PRO A 168 21.52 5.44 11.01
C PRO A 168 21.28 3.97 10.65
N ALA A 169 22.34 3.24 10.26
CA ALA A 169 22.25 1.85 9.83
C ALA A 169 21.72 0.90 10.92
N ASP A 170 22.01 1.18 12.18
CA ASP A 170 21.56 0.40 13.34
C ASP A 170 20.05 0.49 13.61
N ARG A 171 19.36 1.39 12.90
CA ARG A 171 17.89 1.53 12.95
C ARG A 171 17.17 0.97 11.72
N LEU A 172 17.90 0.38 10.77
CA LEU A 172 17.36 -0.14 9.51
C LEU A 172 17.18 -1.65 9.56
N TYR A 173 15.98 -2.14 9.30
CA TYR A 173 15.60 -3.54 9.35
C TYR A 173 14.95 -3.97 8.01
N PRO A 174 15.69 -4.63 7.10
CA PRO A 174 15.21 -5.01 5.77
C PRO A 174 14.38 -6.30 5.80
N TYR A 175 13.22 -6.28 6.46
CA TYR A 175 12.37 -7.45 6.67
C TYR A 175 11.23 -7.59 5.65
N GLY A 176 11.17 -6.73 4.65
CA GLY A 176 10.12 -6.74 3.64
C GLY A 176 8.94 -5.81 3.98
N ILE A 177 8.07 -5.62 2.99
CA ILE A 177 6.82 -4.87 3.17
C ILE A 177 5.80 -5.80 3.83
N PRO A 178 5.09 -5.37 4.90
CA PRO A 178 4.06 -6.17 5.52
C PRO A 178 2.93 -6.51 4.56
N VAL A 179 2.61 -7.79 4.43
CA VAL A 179 1.55 -8.33 3.58
C VAL A 179 0.56 -9.11 4.44
N SER A 180 -0.74 -9.02 4.15
CA SER A 180 -1.76 -9.79 4.84
C SER A 180 -1.50 -11.31 4.71
N GLY A 181 -1.75 -12.05 5.78
CA GLY A 181 -1.67 -13.52 5.77
C GLY A 181 -2.56 -14.19 4.72
N ALA A 182 -3.55 -13.49 4.20
CA ALA A 182 -4.37 -13.97 3.08
C ALA A 182 -3.57 -14.21 1.79
N PHE A 183 -2.38 -13.60 1.64
CA PHE A 183 -1.48 -13.79 0.49
C PHE A 183 -0.36 -14.80 0.77
N SER A 184 -0.41 -15.50 1.91
CA SER A 184 0.56 -16.55 2.21
C SER A 184 0.41 -17.71 1.23
N PRO A 185 1.53 -18.28 0.72
CA PRO A 185 1.47 -19.44 -0.17
C PRO A 185 0.76 -20.61 0.51
N ALA A 186 -0.19 -21.21 -0.19
CA ALA A 186 -0.82 -22.45 0.27
C ALA A 186 0.17 -23.62 0.15
N GLU A 187 0.14 -24.54 1.09
CA GLU A 187 0.95 -25.78 1.04
C GLU A 187 0.62 -26.61 -0.20
N ASP A 188 -0.67 -26.77 -0.50
CA ASP A 188 -1.16 -27.40 -1.73
C ASP A 188 -1.82 -26.36 -2.65
N ARG A 189 -1.08 -25.89 -3.63
CA ARG A 189 -1.53 -24.89 -4.61
C ARG A 189 -2.68 -25.41 -5.50
N ILE A 190 -2.72 -26.72 -5.80
CA ILE A 190 -3.75 -27.28 -6.65
C ILE A 190 -5.08 -27.28 -5.88
N LEU A 191 -5.05 -27.74 -4.66
CA LEU A 191 -6.23 -27.79 -3.80
C LEU A 191 -6.73 -26.36 -3.48
N ALA A 192 -5.84 -25.42 -3.17
CA ALA A 192 -6.18 -24.02 -2.93
C ALA A 192 -6.85 -23.38 -4.15
N LYS A 193 -6.32 -23.60 -5.35
CA LYS A 193 -6.90 -23.13 -6.61
C LYS A 193 -8.31 -23.69 -6.82
N MET A 194 -8.51 -24.96 -6.61
CA MET A 194 -9.83 -25.60 -6.74
C MET A 194 -10.84 -25.00 -5.74
N HIS A 195 -10.43 -24.83 -4.48
CA HIS A 195 -11.27 -24.22 -3.46
C HIS A 195 -11.60 -22.75 -3.78
N ALA A 196 -10.60 -21.97 -4.20
CA ALA A 196 -10.79 -20.58 -4.57
C ALA A 196 -11.76 -20.46 -5.75
N ARG A 197 -11.60 -21.28 -6.79
CA ARG A 197 -12.51 -21.31 -7.96
C ARG A 197 -13.95 -21.66 -7.55
N ASN A 198 -14.14 -22.66 -6.70
CA ASN A 198 -15.47 -23.02 -6.19
C ASN A 198 -16.09 -21.86 -5.39
N ALA A 199 -15.33 -21.25 -4.49
CA ALA A 199 -15.80 -20.15 -3.66
C ALA A 199 -16.11 -18.86 -4.47
N LEU A 200 -15.53 -18.73 -5.66
CA LEU A 200 -15.71 -17.60 -6.57
C LEU A 200 -16.67 -17.89 -7.73
N ASN A 201 -17.22 -19.10 -7.81
CA ASN A 201 -18.05 -19.59 -8.94
C ASN A 201 -17.31 -19.48 -10.28
N LEU A 202 -16.01 -19.77 -10.29
CA LEU A 202 -15.19 -19.80 -11.49
C LEU A 202 -15.08 -21.25 -12.02
N PRO A 203 -14.92 -21.44 -13.34
CA PRO A 203 -14.84 -22.77 -13.92
C PRO A 203 -13.57 -23.51 -13.48
N GLN A 204 -13.69 -24.83 -13.31
CA GLN A 204 -12.59 -25.73 -13.03
C GLN A 204 -11.92 -26.24 -14.32
N GLY A 205 -10.64 -26.60 -14.22
CA GLY A 205 -9.92 -27.31 -15.30
C GLY A 205 -9.62 -26.45 -16.54
N VAL A 206 -9.85 -25.14 -16.50
CA VAL A 206 -9.57 -24.22 -17.61
C VAL A 206 -8.54 -23.16 -17.21
N PRO A 207 -7.73 -22.64 -18.13
CA PRO A 207 -6.85 -21.52 -17.83
C PRO A 207 -7.63 -20.24 -17.55
N ILE A 208 -7.26 -19.53 -16.49
CA ILE A 208 -7.87 -18.26 -16.09
C ILE A 208 -6.77 -17.23 -15.89
N CYS A 209 -6.86 -16.09 -16.57
CA CYS A 209 -5.99 -14.95 -16.29
C CYS A 209 -6.71 -13.88 -15.46
N LEU A 210 -5.98 -13.28 -14.52
CA LEU A 210 -6.43 -12.14 -13.72
C LEU A 210 -5.82 -10.86 -14.28
N VAL A 211 -6.65 -9.85 -14.52
CA VAL A 211 -6.23 -8.51 -14.96
C VAL A 211 -6.64 -7.49 -13.92
N MET A 212 -5.69 -6.76 -13.35
CA MET A 212 -5.97 -5.73 -12.35
C MET A 212 -4.96 -4.59 -12.40
N SER A 213 -5.37 -3.37 -12.01
CA SER A 213 -4.51 -2.18 -12.03
C SER A 213 -4.56 -1.39 -10.71
N GLY A 214 -4.73 -2.10 -9.60
CA GLY A 214 -4.84 -1.55 -8.25
C GLY A 214 -6.23 -0.98 -7.93
N SER A 215 -6.40 -0.51 -6.69
CA SER A 215 -7.70 -0.10 -6.13
C SER A 215 -8.39 1.03 -6.90
N MET A 216 -7.63 1.88 -7.59
CA MET A 216 -8.15 3.02 -8.34
C MET A 216 -8.35 2.74 -9.83
N GLY A 217 -7.98 1.56 -10.33
CA GLY A 217 -8.18 1.17 -11.73
C GLY A 217 -7.48 2.11 -12.71
N PHE A 218 -6.19 2.38 -12.51
CA PHE A 218 -5.41 3.28 -13.36
C PHE A 218 -4.97 2.65 -14.68
N GLY A 219 -4.66 3.51 -15.64
CA GLY A 219 -4.06 3.14 -16.91
C GLY A 219 -5.08 2.73 -17.99
N LYS A 220 -4.56 2.09 -19.03
CA LYS A 220 -5.36 1.67 -20.21
C LYS A 220 -5.99 0.29 -19.99
N LEU A 221 -6.54 0.01 -18.79
CA LEU A 221 -7.06 -1.32 -18.42
C LEU A 221 -8.10 -1.83 -19.43
N ALA A 222 -9.02 -0.97 -19.89
CA ALA A 222 -10.04 -1.36 -20.83
C ALA A 222 -9.47 -1.73 -22.22
N ILE A 223 -8.47 -0.99 -22.69
CA ILE A 223 -7.78 -1.28 -23.96
C ILE A 223 -7.01 -2.58 -23.83
N PHE A 224 -6.26 -2.75 -22.74
CA PHE A 224 -5.48 -3.97 -22.48
C PHE A 224 -6.40 -5.21 -22.41
N ALA A 225 -7.52 -5.11 -21.69
CA ALA A 225 -8.50 -6.19 -21.58
C ALA A 225 -9.12 -6.54 -22.93
N ALA A 226 -9.42 -5.53 -23.78
CA ALA A 226 -9.91 -5.74 -25.12
C ALA A 226 -8.89 -6.53 -25.98
N GLU A 227 -7.66 -6.05 -26.03
CA GLU A 227 -6.57 -6.70 -26.79
C GLU A 227 -6.29 -8.14 -26.30
N LEU A 228 -6.29 -8.35 -24.98
CA LEU A 228 -6.11 -9.66 -24.39
C LEU A 228 -7.25 -10.61 -24.74
N SER A 229 -8.49 -10.10 -24.71
CA SER A 229 -9.68 -10.92 -25.04
C SER A 229 -9.67 -11.49 -26.45
N LEU A 230 -9.09 -10.76 -27.41
CA LEU A 230 -8.92 -11.22 -28.79
C LEU A 230 -7.90 -12.37 -28.93
N ARG A 231 -7.03 -12.52 -27.95
CA ARG A 231 -5.97 -13.55 -27.92
C ARG A 231 -6.32 -14.76 -27.07
N LEU A 232 -7.42 -14.70 -26.32
CA LEU A 232 -7.88 -15.85 -25.53
C LEU A 232 -8.27 -17.01 -26.43
N LYS A 233 -7.67 -18.16 -26.19
CA LYS A 233 -8.01 -19.41 -26.87
C LYS A 233 -9.37 -19.93 -26.40
N SER A 234 -9.90 -20.91 -27.14
CA SER A 234 -11.13 -21.59 -26.72
C SER A 234 -10.96 -22.23 -25.34
N GLY A 235 -11.89 -21.97 -24.43
CA GLY A 235 -11.86 -22.47 -23.05
C GLY A 235 -11.07 -21.62 -22.07
N GLU A 236 -10.28 -20.62 -22.50
CA GLU A 236 -9.60 -19.70 -21.59
C GLU A 236 -10.54 -18.61 -21.06
N HIS A 237 -10.41 -18.28 -19.80
CA HIS A 237 -11.22 -17.27 -19.12
C HIS A 237 -10.36 -16.09 -18.64
N MET A 238 -11.01 -14.94 -18.44
CA MET A 238 -10.36 -13.74 -17.92
C MET A 238 -11.21 -13.14 -16.81
N VAL A 239 -10.57 -12.83 -15.69
CA VAL A 239 -11.13 -12.07 -14.57
C VAL A 239 -10.54 -10.66 -14.58
N ILE A 240 -11.37 -9.63 -14.53
CA ILE A 240 -10.93 -8.22 -14.53
C ILE A 240 -11.40 -7.56 -13.25
N ILE A 241 -10.48 -7.05 -12.44
CA ILE A 241 -10.77 -6.28 -11.22
C ILE A 241 -10.54 -4.79 -11.49
N CYS A 242 -11.63 -4.03 -11.55
CA CYS A 242 -11.63 -2.59 -11.82
C CYS A 242 -11.36 -1.70 -10.60
N GLY A 243 -11.35 -2.29 -9.39
CA GLY A 243 -11.26 -1.54 -8.15
C GLY A 243 -12.42 -0.53 -7.98
N ASN A 244 -12.11 0.66 -7.49
CA ASN A 244 -13.09 1.73 -7.26
C ASN A 244 -13.47 2.51 -8.53
N ASN A 245 -12.92 2.14 -9.70
CA ASN A 245 -13.18 2.85 -10.95
C ASN A 245 -14.51 2.43 -11.60
N LYS A 246 -15.60 3.03 -11.16
CA LYS A 246 -16.95 2.76 -11.67
C LYS A 246 -17.09 2.99 -13.18
N ARG A 247 -16.36 3.98 -13.74
CA ARG A 247 -16.39 4.29 -15.16
C ARG A 247 -15.83 3.13 -15.99
N ILE A 248 -14.64 2.64 -15.63
CA ILE A 248 -14.02 1.49 -16.33
C ILE A 248 -14.88 0.24 -16.14
N TYR A 249 -15.40 -0.01 -14.95
CA TYR A 249 -16.32 -1.12 -14.68
C TYR A 249 -17.53 -1.10 -15.65
N THR A 250 -18.22 0.04 -15.77
CA THR A 250 -19.39 0.17 -16.67
C THR A 250 -19.02 -0.02 -18.14
N VAL A 251 -17.87 0.52 -18.57
CA VAL A 251 -17.39 0.36 -19.96
C VAL A 251 -17.14 -1.11 -20.27
N LEU A 252 -16.41 -1.81 -19.38
CA LEU A 252 -16.06 -3.23 -19.57
C LEU A 252 -17.30 -4.12 -19.48
N GLN A 253 -18.22 -3.86 -18.56
CA GLN A 253 -19.48 -4.59 -18.46
C GLN A 253 -20.28 -4.52 -19.79
N LYS A 254 -20.37 -3.33 -20.38
CA LYS A 254 -21.04 -3.15 -21.68
C LYS A 254 -20.28 -3.83 -22.82
N GLN A 255 -18.95 -3.74 -22.81
CA GLN A 255 -18.11 -4.32 -23.86
C GLN A 255 -18.15 -5.86 -23.88
N PHE A 256 -18.20 -6.48 -22.72
CA PHE A 256 -18.14 -7.94 -22.58
C PHE A 256 -19.46 -8.58 -22.16
N GLN A 257 -20.59 -7.87 -22.25
CA GLN A 257 -21.91 -8.34 -21.79
C GLN A 257 -22.34 -9.71 -22.34
N ASN A 258 -21.89 -10.05 -23.55
CA ASN A 258 -22.21 -11.32 -24.23
C ASN A 258 -21.06 -12.32 -24.23
N ASN A 259 -20.00 -12.07 -23.46
CA ASN A 259 -18.86 -12.98 -23.39
C ASN A 259 -18.79 -13.68 -22.02
N PRO A 260 -19.29 -14.93 -21.90
CA PRO A 260 -19.34 -15.64 -20.62
C PRO A 260 -17.96 -16.02 -20.08
N ARG A 261 -16.90 -15.87 -20.87
CA ARG A 261 -15.53 -16.16 -20.45
C ARG A 261 -14.83 -14.97 -19.78
N VAL A 262 -15.47 -13.78 -19.74
CA VAL A 262 -14.93 -12.57 -19.16
C VAL A 262 -15.73 -12.19 -17.92
N HIS A 263 -15.10 -12.25 -16.76
CA HIS A 263 -15.70 -11.95 -15.46
C HIS A 263 -15.23 -10.58 -14.99
N ILE A 264 -16.14 -9.63 -14.85
CA ILE A 264 -15.80 -8.23 -14.51
C ILE A 264 -16.27 -7.92 -13.10
N LEU A 265 -15.35 -7.41 -12.29
CA LEU A 265 -15.58 -7.04 -10.90
C LEU A 265 -15.23 -5.57 -10.67
N GLY A 266 -15.96 -4.94 -9.77
CA GLY A 266 -15.62 -3.65 -9.19
C GLY A 266 -14.55 -3.82 -8.09
N TYR A 267 -14.72 -3.08 -7.00
CA TYR A 267 -13.90 -3.27 -5.80
C TYR A 267 -14.23 -4.61 -5.13
N THR A 268 -13.19 -5.33 -4.73
CA THR A 268 -13.31 -6.57 -3.95
C THR A 268 -12.24 -6.61 -2.87
N ASN A 269 -12.58 -7.19 -1.72
CA ASN A 269 -11.64 -7.53 -0.64
C ASN A 269 -11.10 -8.97 -0.77
N ARG A 270 -11.55 -9.72 -1.79
CA ARG A 270 -11.17 -11.12 -2.05
C ARG A 270 -10.07 -11.25 -3.11
N VAL A 271 -9.17 -10.24 -3.21
CA VAL A 271 -8.09 -10.24 -4.23
C VAL A 271 -7.21 -11.48 -4.09
N ALA A 272 -6.87 -11.89 -2.87
CA ALA A 272 -6.08 -13.10 -2.62
C ALA A 272 -6.74 -14.35 -3.20
N ASP A 273 -8.05 -14.54 -2.97
CA ASP A 273 -8.80 -15.69 -3.52
C ASP A 273 -8.76 -15.68 -5.06
N TYR A 274 -8.87 -14.50 -5.70
CA TYR A 274 -8.76 -14.39 -7.16
C TYR A 274 -7.35 -14.68 -7.65
N MET A 275 -6.31 -14.30 -6.89
CA MET A 275 -4.92 -14.64 -7.22
C MET A 275 -4.68 -16.16 -7.13
N ASP A 276 -5.23 -16.82 -6.10
CA ASP A 276 -5.16 -18.28 -5.98
C ASP A 276 -5.94 -19.00 -7.08
N ALA A 277 -7.09 -18.48 -7.49
CA ALA A 277 -7.94 -19.06 -8.51
C ALA A 277 -7.35 -18.98 -9.94
N CYS A 278 -6.50 -18.01 -10.22
CA CYS A 278 -5.99 -17.73 -11.56
C CYS A 278 -4.62 -18.39 -11.82
N ASP A 279 -4.28 -18.55 -13.10
CA ASP A 279 -3.02 -19.16 -13.54
C ASP A 279 -1.96 -18.11 -13.87
N VAL A 280 -2.41 -16.93 -14.34
CA VAL A 280 -1.55 -15.79 -14.72
C VAL A 280 -2.17 -14.50 -14.25
N ILE A 281 -1.34 -13.57 -13.77
CA ILE A 281 -1.76 -12.26 -13.29
C ILE A 281 -1.10 -11.17 -14.14
N PHE A 282 -1.94 -10.29 -14.70
CA PHE A 282 -1.52 -9.05 -15.34
C PHE A 282 -1.84 -7.88 -14.43
N THR A 283 -0.81 -7.24 -13.89
CA THR A 283 -0.98 -6.10 -12.99
C THR A 283 0.01 -4.99 -13.32
N LYS A 284 -0.26 -3.77 -12.85
CA LYS A 284 0.73 -2.70 -12.93
C LYS A 284 1.82 -2.91 -11.88
N PRO A 285 3.07 -2.48 -12.15
CA PRO A 285 4.09 -2.35 -11.11
C PRO A 285 3.60 -1.49 -9.93
N CYS A 286 3.56 -2.08 -8.74
CA CYS A 286 3.13 -1.41 -7.50
C CYS A 286 3.57 -2.26 -6.30
N LEU A 287 3.14 -1.92 -5.08
CA LEU A 287 3.37 -2.66 -3.83
C LEU A 287 3.05 -4.19 -3.89
N LEU A 288 2.36 -4.66 -4.92
CA LEU A 288 2.09 -6.08 -5.18
C LEU A 288 3.33 -6.90 -5.56
N TYR A 289 4.49 -6.29 -5.79
CA TYR A 289 5.75 -7.03 -5.98
C TYR A 289 6.22 -7.79 -4.75
N THR A 290 5.58 -7.60 -3.62
CA THR A 290 5.86 -8.35 -2.40
C THR A 290 5.19 -9.73 -2.36
N SER A 291 4.32 -10.05 -3.33
CA SER A 291 3.85 -11.42 -3.52
C SER A 291 4.96 -12.23 -4.17
N PRO A 292 5.46 -13.30 -3.54
CA PRO A 292 6.50 -14.13 -4.14
C PRO A 292 6.01 -14.64 -5.49
N SER A 293 6.72 -14.23 -6.56
CA SER A 293 6.48 -14.72 -7.91
C SER A 293 7.44 -15.88 -8.18
N PRO A 294 7.02 -16.93 -8.89
CA PRO A 294 7.95 -17.96 -9.34
C PRO A 294 9.14 -17.45 -10.17
N ARG A 295 9.04 -16.22 -10.72
CA ARG A 295 10.14 -15.57 -11.45
C ARG A 295 11.19 -14.92 -10.55
N ASP A 296 10.82 -14.58 -9.30
CA ASP A 296 11.77 -13.96 -8.35
C ASP A 296 12.82 -14.98 -7.85
N VAL A 297 12.65 -16.27 -8.17
CA VAL A 297 13.54 -17.36 -7.79
C VAL A 297 14.55 -17.70 -8.89
N GLU A 298 14.35 -17.24 -10.13
CA GLU A 298 15.21 -17.59 -11.28
C GLU A 298 16.28 -16.53 -11.59
N GLU A 299 16.27 -15.36 -10.94
CA GLU A 299 17.24 -14.28 -11.16
C GLU A 299 18.21 -14.08 -9.98
N SER A 300 18.35 -15.06 -9.08
CA SER A 300 19.32 -15.04 -7.98
C SER A 300 20.51 -15.95 -8.23
#